data_014d96a6a5fcb18eb4aeca8ec7c0a677
#
_entry.id   014d96a6a5fcb18eb4aeca8ec7c0a677
#
_cell.length_a   1.000
_cell.length_b   1.000
_cell.length_c   1.000
_cell.angle_alpha   90.00
_cell.angle_beta   90.00
_cell.angle_gamma   90.00
#
_symmetry.space_group_name_H-M   'P 1'
#
loop_
_entity.id
_entity.type
_entity.pdbx_description
1 polymer ?
#
loop_
_entity_poly.entity_id
_entity_poly.type
_entity_poly.pdbx_seq_one_letter_code
_entity_poly.pdbx_strand_id
1 'polypeptide(L)'
;MDSRGEEYGGITWGPGYNSKHACSNSPVISPLVWMAELYKGSDETTTYYYVNKDNTRSSKTVNKYEYYLDYAKKVYAWQKEHLYDSNTGCFHDMCGGVIGEIQYEEVDGVTYRKHVDIGGPGGTQYTYNTGTMLCGAVDLYLATGDEYYLNEAKEIATDSYEHFRGTRKTIDGENYFPFPYDSDTLNGFNAWFN
;
A
#
# COMPACT_ATOMS: atom_id res chain seq x y z
N MET A 1 4.38 9.66 8.41
CA MET A 1 4.94 8.42 8.99
C MET A 1 5.05 8.63 10.48
N ASP A 2 4.97 7.58 11.28
CA ASP A 2 5.31 7.64 12.69
C ASP A 2 6.84 7.73 12.88
N SER A 3 7.29 7.89 14.14
CA SER A 3 8.71 8.05 14.47
C SER A 3 9.59 6.87 14.02
N ARG A 4 8.99 5.72 13.85
CA ARG A 4 9.66 4.46 13.50
C ARG A 4 9.34 3.97 12.10
N GLY A 5 9.07 4.89 11.16
CA GLY A 5 8.67 4.55 9.80
C GLY A 5 9.65 3.63 9.08
N GLU A 6 10.96 3.73 9.34
CA GLU A 6 11.96 2.84 8.77
C GLU A 6 11.93 1.41 9.37
N GLU A 7 11.40 1.26 10.58
CA GLU A 7 11.32 -0.05 11.26
C GLU A 7 9.97 -0.73 11.03
N TYR A 8 8.88 0.02 11.15
CA TYR A 8 7.53 -0.53 11.15
C TYR A 8 6.77 -0.30 9.84
N GLY A 9 7.24 0.60 8.99
CA GLY A 9 6.66 0.91 7.69
C GLY A 9 5.20 1.34 7.72
N GLY A 10 4.61 1.43 6.53
CA GLY A 10 3.21 1.76 6.34
C GLY A 10 2.84 3.22 6.61
N ILE A 11 1.80 3.67 5.94
CA ILE A 11 1.29 5.05 5.99
C ILE A 11 -0.03 5.04 6.76
N THR A 12 -0.16 5.89 7.78
CA THR A 12 -1.40 6.03 8.56
C THR A 12 -2.50 6.64 7.70
N TRP A 13 -3.76 6.33 8.00
CA TRP A 13 -4.90 6.83 7.24
C TRP A 13 -4.99 8.37 7.23
N GLY A 14 -4.55 9.00 8.29
CA GLY A 14 -4.51 10.45 8.37
C GLY A 14 -3.86 10.94 9.65
N PRO A 15 -3.75 12.27 9.84
CA PRO A 15 -3.08 12.86 11.01
C PRO A 15 -3.71 12.46 12.35
N GLY A 16 -5.02 12.20 12.36
CA GLY A 16 -5.78 11.83 13.56
C GLY A 16 -5.92 10.32 13.79
N TYR A 17 -5.21 9.46 13.02
CA TYR A 17 -5.41 8.01 13.07
C TYR A 17 -4.09 7.27 13.32
N ASN A 18 -4.15 6.24 14.15
CA ASN A 18 -3.06 5.27 14.31
C ASN A 18 -3.16 4.12 13.30
N SER A 19 -4.36 3.80 12.83
CA SER A 19 -4.58 2.76 11.83
C SER A 19 -3.88 3.06 10.50
N LYS A 20 -3.43 2.01 9.84
CA LYS A 20 -2.77 2.06 8.53
C LYS A 20 -3.66 1.32 7.53
N HIS A 21 -4.09 2.02 6.50
CA HIS A 21 -5.10 1.53 5.56
C HIS A 21 -4.50 1.23 4.20
N ALA A 22 -5.09 0.28 3.50
CA ALA A 22 -4.74 -0.04 2.11
C ALA A 22 -4.85 1.21 1.22
N CYS A 23 -5.92 2.00 1.38
CA CYS A 23 -6.16 3.22 0.61
C CYS A 23 -5.12 4.35 0.83
N SER A 24 -4.34 4.28 1.91
CA SER A 24 -3.22 5.22 2.15
C SER A 24 -1.89 4.68 1.64
N ASN A 25 -1.78 3.40 1.43
CA ASN A 25 -0.53 2.70 1.10
C ASN A 25 -0.44 2.34 -0.38
N SER A 26 -1.26 1.43 -0.88
CA SER A 26 -1.10 0.96 -2.26
C SER A 26 -1.23 2.05 -3.34
N PRO A 27 -2.11 3.06 -3.25
CA PRO A 27 -2.20 4.08 -4.30
C PRO A 27 -0.95 4.96 -4.45
N VAL A 28 -0.06 4.98 -3.45
CA VAL A 28 1.17 5.80 -3.52
C VAL A 28 2.31 5.07 -4.23
N ILE A 29 2.21 3.74 -4.44
CA ILE A 29 3.27 2.94 -5.06
C ILE A 29 3.54 3.41 -6.49
N SER A 30 2.52 3.46 -7.35
CA SER A 30 2.64 3.90 -8.74
C SER A 30 3.20 5.33 -8.86
N PRO A 31 2.70 6.35 -8.15
CA PRO A 31 3.31 7.68 -8.14
C PRO A 31 4.77 7.70 -7.72
N LEU A 32 5.18 6.88 -6.74
CA LEU A 32 6.58 6.79 -6.35
C LEU A 32 7.45 6.18 -7.45
N VAL A 33 6.96 5.15 -8.14
CA VAL A 33 7.65 4.57 -9.30
C VAL A 33 7.78 5.60 -10.42
N TRP A 34 6.73 6.35 -10.73
CA TRP A 34 6.78 7.40 -11.76
C TRP A 34 7.73 8.54 -11.37
N MET A 35 7.76 8.91 -10.10
CA MET A 35 8.77 9.86 -9.60
C MET A 35 10.19 9.31 -9.74
N ALA A 36 10.41 8.01 -9.49
CA ALA A 36 11.71 7.41 -9.75
C ALA A 36 12.10 7.52 -11.23
N GLU A 37 11.21 7.13 -12.15
CA GLU A 37 11.48 7.20 -13.58
C GLU A 37 11.81 8.62 -14.08
N LEU A 38 11.20 9.68 -13.48
CA LEU A 38 11.57 11.08 -13.79
C LEU A 38 13.02 11.42 -13.44
N TYR A 39 13.60 10.75 -12.45
CA TYR A 39 14.99 10.98 -12.01
C TYR A 39 15.96 9.92 -12.51
N LYS A 40 15.53 9.02 -13.38
CA LYS A 40 16.37 7.96 -13.94
C LYS A 40 17.54 8.53 -14.74
N GLY A 41 18.74 8.20 -14.31
CA GLY A 41 19.97 8.76 -14.89
C GLY A 41 20.33 10.18 -14.44
N SER A 42 19.59 10.75 -13.49
CA SER A 42 19.92 12.04 -12.87
C SER A 42 20.85 11.83 -11.67
N ASP A 43 21.77 12.78 -11.45
CA ASP A 43 22.63 12.84 -10.26
C ASP A 43 21.98 13.57 -9.07
N GLU A 44 20.72 13.97 -9.20
CA GLU A 44 20.02 14.69 -8.15
C GLU A 44 19.84 13.85 -6.90
N THR A 45 20.12 14.45 -5.75
CA THR A 45 20.01 13.78 -4.45
C THR A 45 18.93 14.38 -3.58
N THR A 46 18.50 13.63 -2.57
CA THR A 46 17.63 14.09 -1.48
C THR A 46 18.20 13.62 -0.14
N THR A 47 17.97 14.39 0.90
CA THR A 47 18.31 14.02 2.27
C THR A 47 17.03 13.81 3.07
N TYR A 48 16.92 12.67 3.69
CA TYR A 48 15.82 12.38 4.60
C TYR A 48 16.32 12.00 5.99
N TYR A 49 15.46 12.17 6.98
CA TYR A 49 15.75 11.94 8.38
C TYR A 49 14.89 10.80 8.91
N TYR A 50 15.45 10.00 9.80
CA TYR A 50 14.74 8.89 10.44
C TYR A 50 15.20 8.70 11.87
N VAL A 51 14.39 8.03 12.67
CA VAL A 51 14.68 7.67 14.05
C VAL A 51 15.16 6.23 14.10
N ASN A 52 16.30 6.00 14.71
CA ASN A 52 16.88 4.69 14.93
C ASN A 52 16.19 3.94 16.09
N LYS A 53 16.42 2.63 16.18
CA LYS A 53 15.91 1.79 17.28
C LYS A 53 16.37 2.22 18.67
N ASP A 54 17.54 2.86 18.76
CA ASP A 54 18.12 3.39 20.00
C ASP A 54 17.64 4.81 20.36
N ASN A 55 16.60 5.30 19.68
CA ASN A 55 16.07 6.67 19.85
C ASN A 55 17.02 7.79 19.45
N THR A 56 17.99 7.53 18.60
CA THR A 56 18.80 8.59 17.98
C THR A 56 18.24 8.98 16.63
N ARG A 57 18.48 10.21 16.20
CA ARG A 57 18.08 10.71 14.87
C ARG A 57 19.27 10.63 13.92
N SER A 58 19.01 10.07 12.74
CA SER A 58 20.00 10.00 11.66
C SER A 58 19.45 10.61 10.37
N SER A 59 20.35 10.90 9.45
CA SER A 59 19.98 11.32 8.10
C SER A 59 20.76 10.51 7.07
N LYS A 60 20.19 10.40 5.88
CA LYS A 60 20.82 9.76 4.73
C LYS A 60 20.58 10.60 3.50
N THR A 61 21.64 10.86 2.73
CA THR A 61 21.56 11.48 1.41
C THR A 61 21.70 10.38 0.35
N VAL A 62 20.74 10.31 -0.53
CA VAL A 62 20.65 9.30 -1.59
C VAL A 62 20.24 9.93 -2.90
N ASN A 63 20.52 9.25 -4.01
CA ASN A 63 19.99 9.62 -5.32
C ASN A 63 18.46 9.61 -5.31
N LYS A 64 17.80 10.57 -5.98
CA LYS A 64 16.33 10.66 -5.99
C LYS A 64 15.67 9.46 -6.68
N TYR A 65 16.27 8.91 -7.73
CA TYR A 65 15.78 7.68 -8.37
C TYR A 65 15.71 6.54 -7.35
N GLU A 66 16.82 6.29 -6.65
CA GLU A 66 16.90 5.25 -5.64
C GLU A 66 15.93 5.50 -4.48
N TYR A 67 15.82 6.76 -4.03
CA TYR A 67 14.91 7.15 -2.95
C TYR A 67 13.46 6.78 -3.25
N TYR A 68 12.94 7.23 -4.37
CA TYR A 68 11.53 6.97 -4.72
C TYR A 68 11.27 5.50 -5.00
N LEU A 69 12.17 4.81 -5.69
CA LEU A 69 12.02 3.39 -6.00
C LEU A 69 12.09 2.52 -4.74
N ASP A 70 12.99 2.82 -3.81
CA ASP A 70 13.09 2.13 -2.52
C ASP A 70 11.82 2.31 -1.69
N TYR A 71 11.27 3.53 -1.63
CA TYR A 71 9.99 3.76 -0.94
C TYR A 71 8.82 3.04 -1.59
N ALA A 72 8.74 2.99 -2.91
CA ALA A 72 7.71 2.21 -3.60
C ALA A 72 7.77 0.72 -3.20
N LYS A 73 8.97 0.14 -3.20
CA LYS A 73 9.20 -1.24 -2.78
C LYS A 73 8.84 -1.47 -1.31
N LYS A 74 9.23 -0.56 -0.42
CA LYS A 74 8.90 -0.64 1.01
C LYS A 74 7.40 -0.59 1.27
N VAL A 75 6.67 0.29 0.60
CA VAL A 75 5.22 0.38 0.74
C VAL A 75 4.54 -0.88 0.20
N TYR A 76 4.98 -1.38 -0.95
CA TYR A 76 4.47 -2.63 -1.52
C TYR A 76 4.69 -3.80 -0.55
N ALA A 77 5.91 -3.98 -0.08
CA ALA A 77 6.27 -5.05 0.84
C ALA A 77 5.47 -4.98 2.15
N TRP A 78 5.34 -3.77 2.72
CA TRP A 78 4.55 -3.56 3.94
C TRP A 78 3.08 -3.98 3.74
N GLN A 79 2.44 -3.57 2.66
CA GLN A 79 1.04 -3.93 2.43
C GLN A 79 0.87 -5.42 2.14
N LYS A 80 1.80 -6.03 1.41
CA LYS A 80 1.80 -7.49 1.18
C LYS A 80 1.95 -8.27 2.49
N GLU A 81 2.84 -7.83 3.37
CA GLU A 81 3.09 -8.49 4.66
C GLU A 81 1.92 -8.36 5.64
N HIS A 82 1.28 -7.18 5.69
CA HIS A 82 0.35 -6.85 6.78
C HIS A 82 -1.13 -6.93 6.39
N LEU A 83 -1.47 -6.81 5.12
CA LEU A 83 -2.87 -6.75 4.67
C LEU A 83 -3.28 -7.88 3.71
N TYR A 84 -2.34 -8.67 3.21
CA TYR A 84 -2.65 -9.76 2.28
C TYR A 84 -3.31 -10.94 2.99
N ASP A 85 -4.40 -11.44 2.39
CA ASP A 85 -5.08 -12.66 2.81
C ASP A 85 -4.82 -13.76 1.78
N SER A 86 -3.99 -14.73 2.15
CA SER A 86 -3.63 -15.86 1.29
C SER A 86 -4.79 -16.81 0.97
N ASN A 87 -5.91 -16.74 1.70
CA ASN A 87 -7.08 -17.56 1.41
C ASN A 87 -7.91 -17.00 0.25
N THR A 88 -7.85 -15.71 0.01
CA THR A 88 -8.63 -15.00 -1.01
C THR A 88 -7.78 -14.39 -2.11
N GLY A 89 -6.46 -14.28 -1.91
CA GLY A 89 -5.56 -13.54 -2.81
C GLY A 89 -5.79 -12.02 -2.83
N CYS A 90 -6.55 -11.51 -1.86
CA CYS A 90 -6.96 -10.10 -1.79
C CYS A 90 -6.39 -9.39 -0.57
N PHE A 91 -6.62 -8.09 -0.47
CA PHE A 91 -6.08 -7.26 0.60
C PHE A 91 -7.18 -6.72 1.51
N HIS A 92 -7.01 -6.88 2.82
CA HIS A 92 -7.84 -6.26 3.82
C HIS A 92 -7.73 -4.74 3.78
N ASP A 93 -8.76 -4.06 4.32
CA ASP A 93 -8.82 -2.61 4.31
C ASP A 93 -7.76 -1.96 5.20
N MET A 94 -7.48 -2.52 6.38
CA MET A 94 -6.63 -1.86 7.36
C MET A 94 -5.96 -2.80 8.35
N CYS A 95 -4.89 -2.30 8.97
CA CYS A 95 -4.40 -2.77 10.25
C CYS A 95 -4.90 -1.86 11.37
N GLY A 96 -5.40 -2.45 12.45
CA GLY A 96 -5.92 -1.73 13.61
C GLY A 96 -7.28 -1.07 13.33
N GLY A 97 -8.33 -1.45 13.86
CA GLY A 97 -9.67 -0.85 13.67
C GLY A 97 -10.00 0.26 14.66
N VAL A 98 -9.07 0.66 15.52
CA VAL A 98 -9.36 1.57 16.63
C VAL A 98 -8.64 2.90 16.43
N ILE A 99 -9.40 3.97 16.48
CA ILE A 99 -8.85 5.33 16.64
C ILE A 99 -8.36 5.41 18.09
N GLY A 100 -7.05 5.25 18.26
CA GLY A 100 -6.40 5.46 19.55
C GLY A 100 -5.98 6.92 19.73
N GLU A 101 -5.64 7.29 20.95
CA GLU A 101 -5.03 8.59 21.21
C GLU A 101 -3.70 8.70 20.47
N ILE A 102 -3.51 9.82 19.76
CA ILE A 102 -2.27 10.12 19.07
C ILE A 102 -1.23 10.52 20.10
N GLN A 103 -0.16 9.77 20.18
CA GLN A 103 0.96 10.03 21.06
C GLN A 103 2.13 10.66 20.28
N TYR A 104 2.90 11.47 20.98
CA TYR A 104 4.10 12.08 20.44
C TYR A 104 5.30 11.74 21.32
N GLU A 105 6.48 11.75 20.72
CA GLU A 105 7.76 11.60 21.40
C GLU A 105 8.76 12.62 20.85
N GLU A 106 9.71 13.05 21.68
CA GLU A 106 10.78 13.92 21.27
C GLU A 106 12.07 13.12 21.10
N VAL A 107 12.73 13.29 19.96
CA VAL A 107 14.01 12.67 19.66
C VAL A 107 14.95 13.75 19.12
N ASP A 108 16.06 13.98 19.80
CA ASP A 108 17.06 14.99 19.46
C ASP A 108 16.44 16.39 19.21
N GLY A 109 15.50 16.80 20.08
CA GLY A 109 14.83 18.10 20.01
C GLY A 109 13.79 18.24 18.89
N VAL A 110 13.42 17.14 18.23
CA VAL A 110 12.39 17.11 17.20
C VAL A 110 11.21 16.25 17.65
N THR A 111 10.00 16.81 17.60
CA THR A 111 8.78 16.10 17.94
C THR A 111 8.35 15.19 16.79
N TYR A 112 8.20 13.91 17.10
CA TYR A 112 7.71 12.88 16.19
C TYR A 112 6.40 12.31 16.69
N ARG A 113 5.58 11.85 15.78
CA ARG A 113 4.46 10.98 16.11
C ARG A 113 5.01 9.61 16.54
N LYS A 114 4.65 9.20 17.75
CA LYS A 114 5.08 7.92 18.30
C LYS A 114 4.45 6.75 17.55
N HIS A 115 5.24 5.72 17.28
CA HIS A 115 4.69 4.46 16.79
C HIS A 115 3.77 3.81 17.82
N VAL A 116 2.66 3.28 17.35
CA VAL A 116 1.71 2.51 18.16
C VAL A 116 1.45 1.19 17.43
N ASP A 117 1.62 0.09 18.12
CA ASP A 117 1.22 -1.22 17.59
C ASP A 117 -0.31 -1.26 17.45
N ILE A 118 -0.77 -1.47 16.24
CA ILE A 118 -2.18 -1.42 15.88
C ILE A 118 -2.81 -2.80 15.66
N GLY A 119 -2.03 -3.86 15.82
CA GLY A 119 -2.49 -5.24 15.63
C GLY A 119 -2.61 -5.67 14.16
N GLY A 120 -3.26 -6.81 13.97
CA GLY A 120 -3.35 -7.49 12.68
C GLY A 120 -4.39 -6.89 11.70
N PRO A 121 -4.47 -7.49 10.50
CA PRO A 121 -5.35 -7.02 9.44
C PRO A 121 -6.83 -7.19 9.80
N GLY A 122 -7.67 -6.32 9.24
CA GLY A 122 -9.12 -6.34 9.40
C GLY A 122 -9.82 -5.47 8.37
N GLY A 123 -11.14 -5.41 8.52
CA GLY A 123 -11.99 -4.68 7.60
C GLY A 123 -12.33 -5.48 6.33
N THR A 124 -13.14 -4.85 5.49
CA THR A 124 -13.64 -5.44 4.24
C THR A 124 -12.53 -5.48 3.19
N GLN A 125 -12.51 -6.53 2.38
CA GLN A 125 -11.66 -6.61 1.20
C GLN A 125 -12.35 -5.88 0.03
N TYR A 126 -12.09 -4.59 -0.12
CA TYR A 126 -12.61 -3.83 -1.26
C TYR A 126 -11.80 -4.10 -2.52
N THR A 127 -12.45 -4.05 -3.68
CA THR A 127 -11.78 -4.28 -4.97
C THR A 127 -10.64 -3.30 -5.21
N TYR A 128 -10.78 -2.03 -4.82
CA TYR A 128 -9.74 -1.02 -5.02
C TYR A 128 -8.46 -1.30 -4.21
N ASN A 129 -8.55 -1.91 -3.03
CA ASN A 129 -7.38 -2.28 -2.23
C ASN A 129 -6.47 -3.24 -2.99
N THR A 130 -7.08 -4.21 -3.67
CA THR A 130 -6.38 -5.21 -4.47
C THR A 130 -5.97 -4.65 -5.83
N GLY A 131 -6.84 -3.87 -6.47
CA GLY A 131 -6.57 -3.26 -7.77
C GLY A 131 -5.38 -2.29 -7.74
N THR A 132 -5.26 -1.47 -6.70
CA THR A 132 -4.11 -0.57 -6.56
C THR A 132 -2.81 -1.29 -6.23
N MET A 133 -2.86 -2.43 -5.52
CA MET A 133 -1.69 -3.29 -5.34
C MET A 133 -1.27 -3.96 -6.66
N LEU A 134 -2.24 -4.41 -7.46
CA LEU A 134 -1.97 -4.94 -8.81
C LEU A 134 -1.26 -3.90 -9.68
N CYS A 135 -1.77 -2.65 -9.72
CA CYS A 135 -1.13 -1.56 -10.44
C CYS A 135 0.31 -1.32 -9.94
N GLY A 136 0.49 -1.27 -8.63
CA GLY A 136 1.81 -1.11 -8.02
C GLY A 136 2.79 -2.23 -8.38
N ALA A 137 2.35 -3.49 -8.43
CA ALA A 137 3.17 -4.61 -8.86
C ALA A 137 3.59 -4.48 -10.34
N VAL A 138 2.65 -4.13 -11.22
CA VAL A 138 2.93 -3.90 -12.65
C VAL A 138 3.96 -2.78 -12.83
N ASP A 139 3.76 -1.64 -12.19
CA ASP A 139 4.67 -0.50 -12.31
C ASP A 139 6.06 -0.81 -11.75
N LEU A 140 6.15 -1.53 -10.63
CA LEU A 140 7.43 -1.99 -10.08
C LEU A 140 8.14 -2.96 -11.03
N TYR A 141 7.40 -3.89 -11.66
CA TYR A 141 7.98 -4.77 -12.68
C TYR A 141 8.52 -3.96 -13.87
N LEU A 142 7.74 -3.04 -14.40
CA LEU A 142 8.15 -2.23 -15.56
C LEU A 142 9.39 -1.37 -15.26
N ALA A 143 9.50 -0.84 -14.05
CA ALA A 143 10.65 -0.02 -13.65
C ALA A 143 11.92 -0.83 -13.35
N THR A 144 11.76 -2.05 -12.81
CA THR A 144 12.90 -2.84 -12.29
C THR A 144 13.28 -4.03 -13.15
N GLY A 145 12.35 -4.58 -13.92
CA GLY A 145 12.51 -5.86 -14.60
C GLY A 145 12.52 -7.08 -13.66
N ASP A 146 12.16 -6.89 -12.39
CA ASP A 146 12.17 -7.97 -11.39
C ASP A 146 10.93 -8.86 -11.56
N GLU A 147 11.15 -10.09 -11.99
CA GLU A 147 10.11 -11.10 -12.22
C GLU A 147 9.26 -11.41 -10.97
N TYR A 148 9.76 -11.10 -9.78
CA TYR A 148 8.96 -11.19 -8.55
C TYR A 148 7.67 -10.39 -8.69
N TYR A 149 7.75 -9.12 -9.11
CA TYR A 149 6.58 -8.28 -9.25
C TYR A 149 5.64 -8.69 -10.39
N LEU A 150 6.18 -9.24 -11.48
CA LEU A 150 5.35 -9.79 -12.54
C LEU A 150 4.54 -11.00 -12.07
N ASN A 151 5.15 -11.88 -11.29
CA ASN A 151 4.47 -13.04 -10.73
C ASN A 151 3.42 -12.63 -9.69
N GLU A 152 3.74 -11.68 -8.81
CA GLU A 152 2.78 -11.06 -7.89
C GLU A 152 1.59 -10.46 -8.64
N ALA A 153 1.82 -9.72 -9.71
CA ALA A 153 0.76 -9.12 -10.52
C ALA A 153 -0.16 -10.19 -11.14
N LYS A 154 0.39 -11.28 -11.67
CA LYS A 154 -0.39 -12.39 -12.24
C LYS A 154 -1.21 -13.11 -11.18
N GLU A 155 -0.63 -13.36 -10.00
CA GLU A 155 -1.32 -14.01 -8.87
C GLU A 155 -2.46 -13.12 -8.39
N ILE A 156 -2.20 -11.85 -8.06
CA ILE A 156 -3.21 -10.90 -7.62
C ILE A 156 -4.35 -10.78 -8.65
N ALA A 157 -4.03 -10.66 -9.94
CA ALA A 157 -5.04 -10.54 -10.99
C ALA A 157 -5.94 -11.78 -11.07
N THR A 158 -5.35 -12.97 -10.97
CA THR A 158 -6.09 -14.25 -11.05
C THR A 158 -6.99 -14.44 -9.84
N ASP A 159 -6.42 -14.31 -8.65
CA ASP A 159 -7.11 -14.60 -7.40
C ASP A 159 -8.18 -13.56 -7.10
N SER A 160 -7.90 -12.28 -7.34
CA SER A 160 -8.89 -11.23 -7.16
C SER A 160 -10.07 -11.35 -8.14
N TYR A 161 -9.80 -11.74 -9.37
CA TYR A 161 -10.87 -12.00 -10.32
C TYR A 161 -11.77 -13.14 -9.82
N GLU A 162 -11.21 -14.26 -9.38
CA GLU A 162 -11.98 -15.40 -8.84
C GLU A 162 -12.74 -15.03 -7.57
N HIS A 163 -12.15 -14.21 -6.71
CA HIS A 163 -12.76 -13.77 -5.46
C HIS A 163 -13.90 -12.77 -5.68
N PHE A 164 -13.70 -11.77 -6.53
CA PHE A 164 -14.68 -10.68 -6.71
C PHE A 164 -15.70 -10.94 -7.82
N ARG A 165 -15.49 -11.90 -8.72
CA ARG A 165 -16.47 -12.19 -9.75
C ARG A 165 -17.81 -12.65 -9.15
N GLY A 166 -18.90 -12.08 -9.64
CA GLY A 166 -20.23 -12.49 -9.24
C GLY A 166 -20.68 -13.80 -9.91
N THR A 167 -21.88 -14.22 -9.57
CA THR A 167 -22.53 -15.36 -10.24
C THR A 167 -22.76 -15.05 -11.71
N ARG A 168 -22.46 -16.02 -12.58
CA ARG A 168 -22.71 -15.92 -14.02
C ARG A 168 -24.15 -15.46 -14.31
N LYS A 169 -24.30 -14.45 -15.14
CA LYS A 169 -25.57 -13.94 -15.67
C LYS A 169 -25.55 -14.05 -17.18
N THR A 170 -26.70 -14.36 -17.78
CA THR A 170 -26.89 -14.34 -19.24
C THR A 170 -27.75 -13.14 -19.59
N ILE A 171 -27.25 -12.24 -20.43
CA ILE A 171 -27.94 -11.05 -20.93
C ILE A 171 -27.81 -11.09 -22.46
N ASP A 172 -28.92 -11.03 -23.16
CA ASP A 172 -28.97 -11.05 -24.64
C ASP A 172 -28.23 -12.26 -25.27
N GLY A 173 -28.22 -13.42 -24.58
CA GLY A 173 -27.56 -14.64 -25.03
C GLY A 173 -26.06 -14.72 -24.69
N GLU A 174 -25.44 -13.65 -24.17
CA GLU A 174 -24.08 -13.62 -23.76
C GLU A 174 -23.92 -13.83 -22.26
N ASN A 175 -22.78 -14.42 -21.85
CA ASN A 175 -22.50 -14.75 -20.47
C ASN A 175 -21.56 -13.73 -19.85
N TYR A 176 -21.96 -13.20 -18.70
CA TYR A 176 -21.21 -12.23 -17.93
C TYR A 176 -20.97 -12.73 -16.51
N PHE A 177 -19.82 -12.33 -15.93
CA PHE A 177 -19.51 -12.48 -14.52
C PHE A 177 -19.38 -11.05 -13.92
N PRO A 178 -20.49 -10.42 -13.55
CA PRO A 178 -20.43 -9.07 -12.99
C PRO A 178 -19.72 -9.11 -11.65
N PHE A 179 -18.93 -8.08 -11.37
CA PHE A 179 -18.50 -7.82 -10.00
C PHE A 179 -19.72 -7.58 -9.12
N PRO A 180 -19.72 -8.07 -7.87
CA PRO A 180 -20.84 -7.86 -6.99
C PRO A 180 -21.06 -6.38 -6.73
N TYR A 181 -22.18 -5.89 -7.15
CA TYR A 181 -22.73 -4.63 -6.66
C TYR A 181 -23.33 -4.94 -5.31
N ASP A 182 -22.52 -4.83 -4.32
CA ASP A 182 -22.98 -4.95 -2.96
C ASP A 182 -23.57 -3.64 -2.50
N SER A 183 -24.52 -3.70 -1.63
CA SER A 183 -25.31 -2.63 -1.05
C SER A 183 -24.85 -1.18 -1.35
N ASP A 184 -25.71 -0.23 -1.26
CA ASP A 184 -25.51 1.20 -1.55
C ASP A 184 -24.25 1.84 -0.93
N THR A 185 -23.72 1.23 0.12
CA THR A 185 -22.53 1.72 0.82
C THR A 185 -21.20 1.32 0.18
N LEU A 186 -21.15 0.26 -0.61
CA LEU A 186 -19.91 -0.28 -1.17
C LEU A 186 -19.71 0.01 -2.66
N ASN A 187 -20.74 0.48 -3.34
CA ASN A 187 -20.72 0.70 -4.79
C ASN A 187 -19.58 1.62 -5.26
N GLY A 188 -19.31 2.68 -4.53
CA GLY A 188 -18.22 3.61 -4.86
C GLY A 188 -16.84 3.02 -4.66
N PHE A 189 -16.66 2.15 -3.68
CA PHE A 189 -15.37 1.55 -3.34
C PHE A 189 -14.99 0.38 -4.25
N ASN A 190 -15.97 -0.26 -4.89
CA ASN A 190 -15.71 -1.35 -5.83
C ASN A 190 -15.48 -0.90 -7.28
N ALA A 191 -15.75 0.37 -7.59
CA ALA A 191 -15.63 0.89 -8.96
C ALA A 191 -14.18 1.05 -9.45
N TRP A 192 -13.20 1.04 -8.58
CA TRP A 192 -11.80 1.33 -8.91
C TRP A 192 -11.04 0.17 -9.55
N PHE A 193 -11.67 -1.00 -9.61
CA PHE A 193 -11.05 -2.18 -10.22
C PHE A 193 -11.42 -2.37 -11.71
N ASN A 194 -12.36 -1.59 -12.22
CA ASN A 194 -12.86 -1.71 -13.61
C ASN A 194 -12.12 -0.81 -14.58
#